data_c1d46058d6705a0059ee4a7bab40947e
#
_entry.id   c1d46058d6705a0059ee4a7bab40947e
#
_cell.length_a   1.000
_cell.length_b   1.000
_cell.length_c   1.000
_cell.angle_alpha   90.00
_cell.angle_beta   90.00
_cell.angle_gamma   90.00
#
_symmetry.space_group_name_H-M   'P 1'
#
loop_
_entity.id
_entity.type
_entity.pdbx_description
1 polymer ?
#
loop_
_entity_poly.entity_id
_entity_poly.type
_entity_poly.pdbx_seq_one_letter_code
_entity_poly.pdbx_strand_id
1 'polypeptide(L)'
;MKIQKKQNKKIKVLILIAVILLSLVGYGLVSYKFKLWPFTQSQFSAATEEQKNAGQDIKKRSLDEVSNKSRKEPSDQKSKTLQGSDPSPKPTPSSNGKKPTVGVSITATTVDKESNTLYIRSLIQTISPSGRCTLSMHNTSGQTYFNSVELQAGPSTSSCKGFNIPLSQLSPGKWTINIHYEDNNVTGDTEGEITI
;
A
#
# COMPACT_ATOMS: atom_id res chain seq x y z
N MET A 1 -3.52 -50.20 46.30
CA MET A 1 -4.71 -49.45 45.80
C MET A 1 -4.37 -48.04 45.23
N LYS A 2 -3.31 -47.90 44.41
CA LYS A 2 -2.90 -46.58 43.84
C LYS A 2 -3.08 -46.46 42.33
N ILE A 3 -3.54 -47.43 41.62
CA ILE A 3 -3.59 -47.49 40.14
C ILE A 3 -4.87 -46.86 39.59
N GLN A 4 -5.96 -46.85 40.29
CA GLN A 4 -7.27 -46.34 39.81
C GLN A 4 -7.32 -44.79 39.71
N LYS A 5 -6.55 -44.06 40.50
CA LYS A 5 -6.60 -42.58 40.52
C LYS A 5 -5.94 -41.93 39.31
N LYS A 6 -5.03 -42.65 38.60
CA LYS A 6 -4.32 -42.14 37.44
C LYS A 6 -5.11 -42.31 36.13
N GLN A 7 -5.94 -43.32 36.03
CA GLN A 7 -6.80 -43.56 34.84
C GLN A 7 -7.93 -42.51 34.76
N ASN A 8 -8.52 -42.14 35.85
CA ASN A 8 -9.61 -41.15 35.89
C ASN A 8 -9.16 -39.74 35.44
N LYS A 9 -7.87 -39.39 35.61
CA LYS A 9 -7.33 -38.10 35.11
C LYS A 9 -7.20 -38.09 33.60
N LYS A 10 -6.72 -39.20 32.99
CA LYS A 10 -6.60 -39.32 31.54
C LYS A 10 -7.96 -39.29 30.84
N ILE A 11 -8.96 -39.94 31.40
CA ILE A 11 -10.32 -39.93 30.86
C ILE A 11 -10.94 -38.54 30.95
N LYS A 12 -10.77 -37.83 32.07
CA LYS A 12 -11.25 -36.43 32.22
C LYS A 12 -10.58 -35.49 31.19
N VAL A 13 -9.29 -35.64 30.94
CA VAL A 13 -8.57 -34.85 29.93
C VAL A 13 -9.08 -35.15 28.51
N LEU A 14 -9.32 -36.43 28.19
CA LEU A 14 -9.89 -36.84 26.92
C LEU A 14 -11.30 -36.30 26.68
N ILE A 15 -12.13 -36.32 27.69
CA ILE A 15 -13.50 -35.75 27.64
C ILE A 15 -13.43 -34.23 27.42
N LEU A 16 -12.52 -33.52 28.10
CA LEU A 16 -12.36 -32.08 27.95
C LEU A 16 -11.88 -31.71 26.53
N ILE A 17 -10.95 -32.46 25.94
CA ILE A 17 -10.50 -32.28 24.56
C ILE A 17 -11.66 -32.53 23.57
N ALA A 18 -12.44 -33.59 23.80
CA ALA A 18 -13.62 -33.90 22.95
C ALA A 18 -14.67 -32.78 22.98
N VAL A 19 -14.94 -32.20 24.14
CA VAL A 19 -15.87 -31.06 24.29
C VAL A 19 -15.35 -29.82 23.55
N ILE A 20 -14.06 -29.52 23.65
CA ILE A 20 -13.43 -28.38 22.93
C ILE A 20 -13.53 -28.60 21.41
N LEU A 21 -13.26 -29.79 20.92
CA LEU A 21 -13.36 -30.08 19.49
C LEU A 21 -14.81 -29.97 18.99
N LEU A 22 -15.78 -30.46 19.74
CA LEU A 22 -17.19 -30.32 19.40
C LEU A 22 -17.65 -28.85 19.38
N SER A 23 -17.18 -28.04 20.33
CA SER A 23 -17.51 -26.59 20.35
C SER A 23 -16.90 -25.85 19.17
N LEU A 24 -15.68 -26.19 18.74
CA LEU A 24 -15.03 -25.59 17.57
C LEU A 24 -15.77 -25.96 16.26
N VAL A 25 -16.20 -27.20 16.13
CA VAL A 25 -16.99 -27.65 14.97
C VAL A 25 -18.35 -26.94 14.95
N GLY A 26 -19.02 -26.85 16.10
CA GLY A 26 -20.30 -26.15 16.24
C GLY A 26 -20.18 -24.67 15.89
N TYR A 27 -19.14 -23.99 16.39
CA TYR A 27 -18.86 -22.59 16.04
C TYR A 27 -18.58 -22.42 14.55
N GLY A 28 -17.80 -23.30 13.95
CA GLY A 28 -17.49 -23.27 12.51
C GLY A 28 -18.75 -23.36 11.64
N LEU A 29 -19.67 -24.27 11.96
CA LEU A 29 -20.93 -24.42 11.24
C LEU A 29 -21.85 -23.20 11.37
N VAL A 30 -21.95 -22.63 12.58
CA VAL A 30 -22.75 -21.43 12.85
C VAL A 30 -22.13 -20.23 12.13
N SER A 31 -20.81 -20.04 12.22
CA SER A 31 -20.11 -18.95 11.58
C SER A 31 -20.20 -19.01 10.05
N TYR A 32 -20.17 -20.20 9.47
CA TYR A 32 -20.38 -20.39 8.04
C TYR A 32 -21.80 -20.01 7.59
N LYS A 33 -22.82 -20.42 8.34
CA LYS A 33 -24.23 -20.16 7.99
C LYS A 33 -24.62 -18.71 8.19
N PHE A 34 -24.10 -18.04 9.21
CA PHE A 34 -24.41 -16.64 9.54
C PHE A 34 -23.37 -15.64 9.02
N LYS A 35 -22.37 -16.10 8.24
CA LYS A 35 -21.31 -15.27 7.69
C LYS A 35 -20.60 -14.40 8.75
N LEU A 36 -20.42 -14.96 9.96
CA LEU A 36 -19.66 -14.35 11.04
C LEU A 36 -18.16 -14.53 10.79
N TRP A 37 -17.34 -13.66 11.38
CA TRP A 37 -15.89 -13.79 11.31
C TRP A 37 -15.44 -15.23 11.67
N PRO A 38 -14.50 -15.90 10.89
CA PRO A 38 -13.68 -15.37 9.80
C PRO A 38 -14.30 -15.44 8.39
N PHE A 39 -15.55 -15.85 8.24
CA PHE A 39 -16.24 -16.02 6.94
C PHE A 39 -17.00 -14.77 6.46
N THR A 40 -16.68 -13.60 7.00
CA THR A 40 -17.16 -12.34 6.45
C THR A 40 -16.58 -12.17 5.05
N GLN A 41 -17.41 -12.25 4.03
CA GLN A 41 -17.03 -11.83 2.69
C GLN A 41 -16.58 -10.38 2.78
N SER A 42 -15.31 -10.11 2.41
CA SER A 42 -14.89 -8.76 2.11
C SER A 42 -15.90 -8.21 1.09
N GLN A 43 -16.57 -7.13 1.44
CA GLN A 43 -17.46 -6.44 0.53
C GLN A 43 -16.61 -5.79 -0.59
N PHE A 44 -16.22 -6.57 -1.56
CA PHE A 44 -16.04 -6.04 -2.89
C PHE A 44 -17.45 -5.74 -3.39
N SER A 45 -17.89 -4.53 -3.19
CA SER A 45 -19.11 -4.02 -3.84
C SER A 45 -18.91 -4.24 -5.33
N ALA A 46 -19.70 -5.12 -5.93
CA ALA A 46 -19.76 -5.20 -7.37
C ALA A 46 -19.99 -3.77 -7.88
N ALA A 47 -19.19 -3.35 -8.86
CA ALA A 47 -19.27 -2.01 -9.42
C ALA A 47 -20.74 -1.70 -9.74
N THR A 48 -21.23 -0.57 -9.24
CA THR A 48 -22.60 -0.11 -9.49
C THR A 48 -22.80 0.02 -11.01
N GLU A 49 -24.04 -0.16 -11.49
CA GLU A 49 -24.37 0.00 -12.92
C GLU A 49 -23.91 1.37 -13.46
N GLU A 50 -23.91 2.40 -12.63
CA GLU A 50 -23.37 3.73 -12.92
C GLU A 50 -21.86 3.74 -13.17
N GLN A 51 -21.09 2.97 -12.40
CA GLN A 51 -19.64 2.81 -12.60
C GLN A 51 -19.31 1.99 -13.84
N LYS A 52 -20.14 1.00 -14.18
CA LYS A 52 -20.00 0.21 -15.41
C LYS A 52 -20.29 1.06 -16.63
N ASN A 53 -21.34 1.88 -16.58
CA ASN A 53 -21.73 2.78 -17.67
C ASN A 53 -20.68 3.87 -17.90
N ALA A 54 -20.14 4.49 -16.84
CA ALA A 54 -19.04 5.45 -16.94
C ALA A 54 -17.78 4.83 -17.56
N GLY A 55 -17.44 3.59 -17.21
CA GLY A 55 -16.32 2.86 -17.80
C GLY A 55 -16.54 2.55 -19.29
N GLN A 56 -17.77 2.27 -19.73
CA GLN A 56 -18.09 2.02 -21.13
C GLN A 56 -18.04 3.31 -21.97
N ASP A 57 -18.46 4.44 -21.41
CA ASP A 57 -18.42 5.74 -22.09
C ASP A 57 -16.98 6.23 -22.32
N ILE A 58 -16.09 6.02 -21.35
CA ILE A 58 -14.67 6.33 -21.51
C ILE A 58 -14.04 5.46 -22.59
N LYS A 59 -14.36 4.17 -22.60
CA LYS A 59 -13.85 3.23 -23.61
C LYS A 59 -14.37 3.58 -25.03
N LYS A 60 -15.60 4.02 -25.15
CA LYS A 60 -16.20 4.43 -26.42
C LYS A 60 -15.56 5.71 -26.96
N ARG A 61 -15.34 6.71 -26.09
CA ARG A 61 -14.63 7.95 -26.45
C ARG A 61 -13.22 7.71 -26.94
N SER A 62 -12.46 6.84 -26.25
CA SER A 62 -11.08 6.54 -26.66
C SER A 62 -11.01 5.79 -28.00
N LEU A 63 -11.98 4.94 -28.31
CA LEU A 63 -12.06 4.24 -29.59
C LEU A 63 -12.45 5.19 -30.75
N ASP A 64 -13.35 6.14 -30.50
CA ASP A 64 -13.77 7.14 -31.49
C ASP A 64 -12.63 8.14 -31.79
N GLU A 65 -11.81 8.49 -30.79
CA GLU A 65 -10.66 9.37 -30.95
C GLU A 65 -9.54 8.73 -31.77
N VAL A 66 -9.27 7.43 -31.54
CA VAL A 66 -8.30 6.65 -32.32
C VAL A 66 -8.78 6.44 -33.76
N SER A 67 -10.10 6.19 -33.96
CA SER A 67 -10.69 5.99 -35.29
C SER A 67 -10.66 7.27 -36.15
N ASN A 68 -10.87 8.43 -35.52
CA ASN A 68 -10.82 9.72 -36.24
C ASN A 68 -9.40 10.18 -36.59
N LYS A 69 -8.38 9.74 -35.80
CA LYS A 69 -6.97 10.06 -36.06
C LYS A 69 -6.37 9.23 -37.18
N SER A 70 -6.94 8.06 -37.49
CA SER A 70 -6.48 7.17 -38.56
C SER A 70 -7.06 7.53 -39.97
N ARG A 71 -7.96 8.50 -40.05
CA ARG A 71 -8.68 8.84 -41.32
C ARG A 71 -8.20 10.13 -41.96
N LYS A 72 -7.11 10.77 -41.49
CA LYS A 72 -6.54 11.98 -42.08
C LYS A 72 -5.06 11.78 -42.36
N GLU A 73 -4.76 11.14 -43.48
CA GLU A 73 -3.63 11.44 -44.35
C GLU A 73 -4.13 11.34 -45.80
N PRO A 74 -3.85 12.35 -46.63
CA PRO A 74 -2.58 12.43 -47.28
C PRO A 74 -2.03 13.85 -47.61
N SER A 75 -0.75 13.89 -47.76
CA SER A 75 0.08 14.70 -48.70
C SER A 75 0.20 16.20 -48.49
N ASP A 76 1.51 16.53 -48.39
CA ASP A 76 2.24 17.62 -48.99
C ASP A 76 2.26 19.02 -48.40
N GLN A 77 3.45 19.33 -48.10
CA GLN A 77 4.18 20.59 -48.33
C GLN A 77 4.53 21.46 -47.12
N LYS A 78 5.88 21.47 -46.95
CA LYS A 78 6.73 22.69 -46.83
C LYS A 78 6.68 23.48 -45.55
N SER A 79 7.73 23.26 -44.80
CA SER A 79 8.55 24.28 -44.10
C SER A 79 7.88 25.58 -43.69
N LYS A 80 7.67 25.75 -42.37
CA LYS A 80 8.01 27.03 -41.71
C LYS A 80 8.14 26.84 -40.21
N THR A 81 9.35 27.15 -39.76
CA THR A 81 9.72 27.36 -38.36
C THR A 81 8.74 28.25 -37.64
N LEU A 82 8.17 27.77 -36.51
CA LEU A 82 7.80 28.61 -35.38
C LEU A 82 7.93 27.80 -34.10
N GLN A 83 8.74 28.34 -33.27
CA GLN A 83 9.14 28.00 -31.95
C GLN A 83 7.94 28.08 -30.98
N GLY A 84 7.68 27.02 -30.26
CA GLY A 84 6.65 26.97 -29.23
C GLY A 84 7.03 25.89 -28.23
N SER A 85 7.62 26.33 -27.19
CA SER A 85 8.14 25.62 -26.03
C SER A 85 7.06 24.82 -25.32
N ASP A 86 7.29 23.53 -25.15
CA ASP A 86 6.77 22.82 -23.99
C ASP A 86 7.86 21.84 -23.52
N PRO A 87 8.51 22.11 -22.37
CA PRO A 87 9.53 21.23 -21.86
C PRO A 87 8.90 20.18 -20.95
N SER A 88 8.60 19.01 -21.53
CA SER A 88 8.68 17.80 -20.72
C SER A 88 10.11 17.70 -20.22
N PRO A 89 10.38 17.64 -18.91
CA PRO A 89 11.75 17.57 -18.41
C PRO A 89 12.35 16.21 -18.76
N LYS A 90 13.10 16.18 -19.86
CA LYS A 90 14.05 15.12 -20.16
C LYS A 90 15.07 15.12 -19.02
N PRO A 91 15.33 14.01 -18.34
CA PRO A 91 16.35 13.96 -17.30
C PRO A 91 17.71 14.28 -17.91
N THR A 92 18.26 15.42 -17.53
CA THR A 92 19.64 15.78 -17.86
C THR A 92 20.56 14.87 -17.03
N PRO A 93 21.53 14.17 -17.64
CA PRO A 93 22.50 13.40 -16.87
C PRO A 93 23.41 14.38 -16.12
N SER A 94 23.22 14.43 -14.81
CA SER A 94 24.07 15.22 -13.91
C SER A 94 25.42 14.50 -13.75
N SER A 95 26.46 15.15 -14.17
CA SER A 95 27.86 14.65 -14.21
C SER A 95 28.57 14.78 -12.85
N ASN A 96 27.95 14.40 -11.72
CA ASN A 96 28.59 14.44 -10.40
C ASN A 96 28.18 13.25 -9.51
N GLY A 97 28.17 12.03 -10.01
CA GLY A 97 28.02 10.83 -9.16
C GLY A 97 26.74 10.76 -8.29
N LYS A 98 25.89 11.79 -8.34
CA LYS A 98 24.64 11.86 -7.59
C LYS A 98 23.51 11.25 -8.44
N LYS A 99 22.78 10.29 -7.87
CA LYS A 99 21.65 9.67 -8.54
C LYS A 99 20.58 10.72 -8.88
N PRO A 100 19.90 10.62 -10.04
CA PRO A 100 18.75 11.44 -10.37
C PRO A 100 17.66 11.34 -9.27
N THR A 101 16.95 12.45 -9.04
CA THR A 101 15.90 12.50 -8.01
C THR A 101 14.54 12.21 -8.62
N VAL A 102 13.72 11.40 -7.94
CA VAL A 102 12.31 11.14 -8.25
C VAL A 102 11.40 11.70 -7.19
N GLY A 103 10.15 12.00 -7.57
CA GLY A 103 9.13 12.44 -6.63
C GLY A 103 8.74 11.31 -5.67
N VAL A 104 8.76 11.62 -4.38
CA VAL A 104 8.23 10.79 -3.30
C VAL A 104 7.14 11.59 -2.60
N SER A 105 6.04 10.96 -2.24
CA SER A 105 4.96 11.62 -1.52
C SER A 105 4.36 10.71 -0.44
N ILE A 106 4.06 11.26 0.73
CA ILE A 106 3.28 10.59 1.75
C ILE A 106 1.82 10.69 1.33
N THR A 107 1.15 9.56 1.14
CA THR A 107 -0.24 9.50 0.67
C THR A 107 -1.24 9.30 1.81
N ALA A 108 -0.80 8.72 2.93
CA ALA A 108 -1.61 8.58 4.12
C ALA A 108 -0.76 8.44 5.38
N THR A 109 -1.25 9.05 6.47
CA THR A 109 -0.79 8.83 7.83
C THR A 109 -2.02 8.63 8.71
N THR A 110 -2.12 7.46 9.36
CA THR A 110 -3.30 7.11 10.16
C THR A 110 -2.88 6.51 11.48
N VAL A 111 -3.36 7.11 12.58
CA VAL A 111 -3.22 6.55 13.94
C VAL A 111 -4.44 5.70 14.21
N ASP A 112 -4.25 4.41 14.29
CA ASP A 112 -5.29 3.45 14.69
C ASP A 112 -5.09 3.06 16.16
N LYS A 113 -5.98 3.56 17.00
CA LYS A 113 -5.95 3.31 18.44
C LYS A 113 -6.43 1.91 18.81
N GLU A 114 -7.27 1.29 17.97
CA GLU A 114 -7.78 -0.06 18.22
C GLU A 114 -6.68 -1.10 18.00
N SER A 115 -5.95 -0.99 16.91
CA SER A 115 -4.80 -1.86 16.62
C SER A 115 -3.49 -1.37 17.28
N ASN A 116 -3.53 -0.23 17.99
CA ASN A 116 -2.37 0.41 18.61
C ASN A 116 -1.21 0.63 17.61
N THR A 117 -1.54 1.08 16.37
CA THR A 117 -0.59 1.14 15.27
C THR A 117 -0.70 2.45 14.50
N LEU A 118 0.45 3.06 14.17
CA LEU A 118 0.56 4.12 13.18
C LEU A 118 0.85 3.50 11.81
N TYR A 119 0.01 3.83 10.84
CA TYR A 119 0.16 3.44 9.44
C TYR A 119 0.65 4.62 8.62
N ILE A 120 1.75 4.44 7.87
CA ILE A 120 2.25 5.43 6.92
C ILE A 120 2.32 4.78 5.54
N ARG A 121 1.79 5.46 4.52
CA ARG A 121 1.81 5.04 3.13
C ARG A 121 2.45 6.11 2.27
N SER A 122 3.23 5.68 1.28
CA SER A 122 3.91 6.60 0.36
C SER A 122 3.88 6.08 -1.07
N LEU A 123 3.97 7.02 -2.00
CA LEU A 123 4.02 6.77 -3.44
C LEU A 123 5.33 7.31 -3.99
N ILE A 124 5.93 6.56 -4.92
CA ILE A 124 7.15 6.91 -5.62
C ILE A 124 6.80 7.10 -7.11
N GLN A 125 7.13 8.25 -7.67
CA GLN A 125 6.82 8.59 -9.08
C GLN A 125 7.82 7.94 -10.05
N THR A 126 8.01 6.64 -9.89
CA THR A 126 8.80 5.80 -10.80
C THR A 126 8.27 4.38 -10.78
N ILE A 127 8.54 3.63 -11.83
CA ILE A 127 8.28 2.19 -11.87
C ILE A 127 9.65 1.53 -11.68
N SER A 128 9.84 0.87 -10.54
CA SER A 128 11.05 0.10 -10.27
C SER A 128 10.69 -1.29 -9.74
N PRO A 129 11.37 -2.35 -10.19
CA PRO A 129 11.14 -3.70 -9.69
C PRO A 129 11.72 -3.91 -8.30
N SER A 130 12.63 -3.04 -7.86
CA SER A 130 13.33 -3.15 -6.59
C SER A 130 13.70 -1.77 -6.06
N GLY A 131 13.89 -1.67 -4.77
CA GLY A 131 14.28 -0.45 -4.08
C GLY A 131 14.00 -0.55 -2.59
N ARG A 132 14.51 0.39 -1.84
CA ARG A 132 14.36 0.47 -0.40
C ARG A 132 13.79 1.82 0.01
N CYS A 133 12.82 1.77 0.88
CA CYS A 133 12.28 2.95 1.55
C CYS A 133 12.75 2.95 3.00
N THR A 134 13.41 4.01 3.43
CA THR A 134 13.85 4.21 4.80
C THR A 134 13.03 5.32 5.44
N LEU A 135 12.37 5.00 6.52
CA LEU A 135 11.63 5.94 7.36
C LEU A 135 12.53 6.40 8.50
N SER A 136 12.64 7.68 8.70
CA SER A 136 13.14 8.29 9.93
C SER A 136 12.09 9.23 10.51
N MET A 137 11.86 9.13 11.80
CA MET A 137 10.96 10.02 12.52
C MET A 137 11.68 10.62 13.72
N HIS A 138 11.37 11.88 14.03
CA HIS A 138 11.87 12.53 15.25
C HIS A 138 10.79 13.43 15.84
N ASN A 139 10.78 13.54 17.14
CA ASN A 139 9.89 14.43 17.86
C ASN A 139 10.65 15.61 18.48
N THR A 140 9.90 16.58 19.00
CA THR A 140 10.47 17.77 19.66
C THR A 140 11.22 17.46 20.94
N SER A 141 11.03 16.27 21.54
CA SER A 141 11.74 15.83 22.75
C SER A 141 13.05 15.10 22.42
N GLY A 142 13.45 15.02 21.14
CA GLY A 142 14.67 14.36 20.70
C GLY A 142 14.58 12.84 20.56
N GLN A 143 13.40 12.25 20.72
CA GLN A 143 13.22 10.82 20.43
C GLN A 143 13.23 10.59 18.92
N THR A 144 13.87 9.49 18.50
CA THR A 144 13.96 9.09 17.09
C THR A 144 13.40 7.68 16.89
N TYR A 145 12.85 7.43 15.72
CA TYR A 145 12.40 6.10 15.28
C TYR A 145 12.86 5.87 13.84
N PHE A 146 13.34 4.66 13.55
CA PHE A 146 13.81 4.26 12.23
C PHE A 146 13.17 2.94 11.81
N ASN A 147 12.81 2.84 10.54
CA ASN A 147 12.33 1.61 9.93
C ASN A 147 12.69 1.59 8.44
N SER A 148 12.73 0.40 7.85
CA SER A 148 13.03 0.23 6.44
C SER A 148 12.15 -0.87 5.85
N VAL A 149 11.57 -0.59 4.68
CA VAL A 149 10.72 -1.53 3.95
C VAL A 149 11.15 -1.58 2.48
N GLU A 150 10.79 -2.67 1.82
CA GLU A 150 11.02 -2.82 0.39
C GLU A 150 10.00 -2.01 -0.43
N LEU A 151 10.35 -1.79 -1.68
CA LEU A 151 9.48 -1.23 -2.69
C LEU A 151 8.46 -2.28 -3.17
N GLN A 152 7.29 -1.82 -3.53
CA GLN A 152 6.27 -2.57 -4.25
C GLN A 152 5.98 -1.86 -5.57
N ALA A 153 6.31 -2.52 -6.68
CA ALA A 153 6.01 -1.99 -8.01
C ALA A 153 4.50 -2.03 -8.28
N GLY A 154 3.99 -0.95 -8.84
CA GLY A 154 2.63 -0.84 -9.38
C GLY A 154 2.64 -0.67 -10.89
N PRO A 155 1.48 -0.55 -11.53
CA PRO A 155 1.37 -0.49 -12.99
C PRO A 155 1.89 0.82 -13.61
N SER A 156 1.88 1.93 -12.87
CA SER A 156 2.34 3.25 -13.34
C SER A 156 3.27 3.98 -12.35
N THR A 157 3.29 3.56 -11.11
CA THR A 157 4.10 4.12 -10.03
C THR A 157 4.49 2.99 -9.10
N SER A 158 5.43 3.25 -8.19
CA SER A 158 5.76 2.30 -7.12
C SER A 158 5.30 2.85 -5.77
N SER A 159 5.24 2.02 -4.76
CA SER A 159 4.97 2.40 -3.38
C SER A 159 5.92 1.68 -2.42
N CYS A 160 6.21 2.29 -1.29
CA CYS A 160 6.81 1.53 -0.19
C CYS A 160 5.78 0.51 0.32
N LYS A 161 6.19 -0.69 0.74
CA LYS A 161 5.28 -1.74 1.29
C LYS A 161 4.45 -1.28 2.48
N GLY A 162 4.68 -0.06 2.94
CA GLY A 162 3.99 0.58 4.05
C GLY A 162 4.69 0.35 5.38
N PHE A 163 4.68 1.40 6.20
CA PHE A 163 5.22 1.35 7.54
C PHE A 163 4.06 1.15 8.51
N ASN A 164 4.18 0.12 9.36
CA ASN A 164 3.23 -0.20 10.42
C ASN A 164 4.00 -0.17 11.74
N ILE A 165 3.76 0.87 12.54
CA ILE A 165 4.58 1.21 13.68
C ILE A 165 3.73 1.06 14.96
N PRO A 166 4.10 0.18 15.91
CA PRO A 166 3.41 0.11 17.19
C PRO A 166 3.48 1.45 17.93
N LEU A 167 2.34 1.99 18.37
CA LEU A 167 2.29 3.26 19.11
C LEU A 167 3.06 3.18 20.42
N SER A 168 3.27 1.98 20.98
CA SER A 168 4.10 1.77 22.17
C SER A 168 5.58 2.15 21.97
N GLN A 169 6.04 2.29 20.74
CA GLN A 169 7.42 2.71 20.40
C GLN A 169 7.54 4.22 20.20
N LEU A 170 6.42 4.94 20.23
CA LEU A 170 6.34 6.37 20.00
C LEU A 170 5.80 7.07 21.25
N SER A 171 6.45 8.14 21.70
CA SER A 171 5.88 8.97 22.75
C SER A 171 4.76 9.85 22.19
N PRO A 172 3.76 10.24 23.00
CA PRO A 172 2.77 11.24 22.60
C PRO A 172 3.42 12.55 22.19
N GLY A 173 2.84 13.22 21.19
CA GLY A 173 3.30 14.54 20.73
C GLY A 173 3.46 14.60 19.21
N LYS A 174 4.04 15.73 18.76
CA LYS A 174 4.28 15.99 17.35
C LYS A 174 5.55 15.29 16.87
N TRP A 175 5.45 14.58 15.77
CA TRP A 175 6.53 13.88 15.09
C TRP A 175 6.71 14.41 13.68
N THR A 176 7.95 14.66 13.29
CA THR A 176 8.34 14.87 11.89
C THR A 176 8.67 13.52 11.28
N ILE A 177 8.16 13.29 10.09
CA ILE A 177 8.35 12.07 9.29
C ILE A 177 9.25 12.42 8.13
N ASN A 178 10.30 11.65 7.88
CA ASN A 178 11.10 11.70 6.66
C ASN A 178 11.14 10.32 6.03
N ILE A 179 10.84 10.21 4.73
CA ILE A 179 10.94 8.98 3.96
C ILE A 179 11.95 9.19 2.85
N HIS A 180 13.01 8.41 2.89
CA HIS A 180 14.03 8.32 1.86
C HIS A 180 13.82 7.08 1.01
N TYR A 181 13.71 7.26 -0.30
CA TYR A 181 13.69 6.18 -1.28
C TYR A 181 15.01 6.12 -2.04
N GLU A 182 15.50 4.92 -2.25
CA GLU A 182 16.68 4.67 -3.05
C GLU A 182 16.59 3.33 -3.78
N ASP A 183 16.99 3.34 -5.07
CA ASP A 183 17.33 2.14 -5.85
C ASP A 183 18.69 2.32 -6.53
N ASN A 184 19.03 1.45 -7.46
CA ASN A 184 20.32 1.51 -8.16
C ASN A 184 20.47 2.76 -9.04
N ASN A 185 19.37 3.35 -9.51
CA ASN A 185 19.36 4.38 -10.54
C ASN A 185 18.93 5.75 -10.04
N VAL A 186 18.00 5.79 -9.05
CA VAL A 186 17.36 7.01 -8.61
C VAL A 186 17.23 7.06 -7.09
N THR A 187 17.01 8.26 -6.56
CA THR A 187 16.74 8.50 -5.14
C THR A 187 15.62 9.53 -5.00
N GLY A 188 15.01 9.63 -3.83
CA GLY A 188 13.98 10.63 -3.56
C GLY A 188 13.65 10.72 -2.09
N ASP A 189 13.18 11.90 -1.68
CA ASP A 189 12.87 12.21 -0.29
C ASP A 189 11.50 12.87 -0.18
N THR A 190 10.84 12.68 0.96
CA THR A 190 9.64 13.42 1.33
C THR A 190 9.58 13.60 2.83
N GLU A 191 8.96 14.70 3.25
CA GLU A 191 8.77 15.04 4.64
C GLU A 191 7.29 15.24 4.95
N GLY A 192 6.88 14.97 6.20
CA GLY A 192 5.54 15.17 6.70
C GLY A 192 5.53 15.26 8.23
N GLU A 193 4.35 15.47 8.78
CA GLU A 193 4.17 15.59 10.22
C GLU A 193 2.94 14.80 10.67
N ILE A 194 2.98 14.31 11.92
CA ILE A 194 1.84 13.67 12.58
C ILE A 194 1.87 13.95 14.08
N THR A 195 0.70 13.92 14.69
CA THR A 195 0.56 13.96 16.16
C THR A 195 0.06 12.62 16.66
N ILE A 196 0.76 12.05 17.65
CA ILE A 196 0.47 10.79 18.32
C ILE A 196 -0.30 11.05 19.62
#